data_5b38b3ff3fd77590c0598ee935c92415
#
_entry.id   5b38b3ff3fd77590c0598ee935c92415
#
_cell.length_a   1.000
_cell.length_b   1.000
_cell.length_c   1.000
_cell.angle_alpha   90.00
_cell.angle_beta   90.00
_cell.angle_gamma   90.00
#
_symmetry.space_group_name_H-M   'P 1'
#
loop_
_entity.id
_entity.type
_entity.pdbx_description
1 polymer ?
#
loop_
_entity_poly.entity_id
_entity_poly.type
_entity_poly.pdbx_seq_one_letter_code
_entity_poly.pdbx_strand_id
1 'polypeptide(L)'
;MTATDQIMALLERWDRQQEGYIRQREERYEAMFQLLEDLFGHDGRFTAIDAACGPGSLGRRLLERFPAARGVALAADVMLLEIARTALAGFAERVRVVECDLTDPGWTERVAEARQSLAGARPAALLSSTALHWLSPAELAGFYAQAGELLAPGGVLLNADHMRYDRRWPGLAELSRKHRERVLQASVASGADSWEDWWQRAAQIPRLAPLKAQRDAHFARRPLRRASEDEDCSLDFHLAALRQAGFAEAATVWQQLDNYVVFARLAQA
;
A
#
# COMPACT_ATOMS: atom_id res chain seq x y z
N MET A 1 -20.40 19.39 11.92
CA MET A 1 -19.25 18.57 11.49
C MET A 1 -18.71 19.15 10.19
N THR A 2 -17.46 19.54 10.14
CA THR A 2 -16.83 20.09 8.92
C THR A 2 -16.63 19.00 7.87
N ALA A 3 -16.37 19.41 6.60
CA ALA A 3 -16.03 18.44 5.56
C ALA A 3 -14.77 17.61 5.91
N THR A 4 -13.80 18.23 6.57
CA THR A 4 -12.61 17.56 7.08
C THR A 4 -12.97 16.51 8.13
N ASP A 5 -13.83 16.85 9.10
CA ASP A 5 -14.26 15.91 10.14
C ASP A 5 -14.97 14.69 9.54
N GLN A 6 -15.81 14.90 8.50
CA GLN A 6 -16.50 13.81 7.80
C GLN A 6 -15.51 12.85 7.11
N ILE A 7 -14.49 13.41 6.45
CA ILE A 7 -13.46 12.61 5.78
C ILE A 7 -12.61 11.85 6.79
N MET A 8 -12.23 12.49 7.90
CA MET A 8 -11.45 11.81 8.94
C MET A 8 -12.24 10.68 9.62
N ALA A 9 -13.52 10.89 9.91
CA ALA A 9 -14.41 9.83 10.40
C ALA A 9 -14.57 8.68 9.38
N LEU A 10 -14.60 8.98 8.07
CA LEU A 10 -14.62 7.97 7.02
C LEU A 10 -13.30 7.17 6.96
N LEU A 11 -12.15 7.81 7.18
CA LEU A 11 -10.85 7.14 7.27
C LEU A 11 -10.78 6.19 8.48
N GLU A 12 -11.30 6.59 9.64
CA GLU A 12 -11.38 5.71 10.82
C GLU A 12 -12.27 4.49 10.56
N ARG A 13 -13.36 4.67 9.82
CA ARG A 13 -14.23 3.56 9.37
C ARG A 13 -13.52 2.66 8.39
N TRP A 14 -12.72 3.23 7.47
CA TRP A 14 -11.85 2.45 6.57
C TRP A 14 -10.88 1.60 7.35
N ASP A 15 -10.15 2.17 8.28
CA ASP A 15 -9.16 1.44 9.07
C ASP A 15 -9.81 0.27 9.84
N ARG A 16 -10.96 0.50 10.48
CA ARG A 16 -11.73 -0.56 11.14
C ARG A 16 -12.22 -1.64 10.17
N GLN A 17 -12.72 -1.25 9.01
CA GLN A 17 -13.15 -2.19 7.98
C GLN A 17 -11.97 -3.05 7.50
N GLN A 18 -10.83 -2.41 7.24
CA GLN A 18 -9.65 -3.10 6.72
C GLN A 18 -9.06 -4.12 7.70
N GLU A 19 -9.24 -3.97 9.01
CA GLU A 19 -8.87 -5.00 10.00
C GLU A 19 -9.64 -6.32 9.79
N GLY A 20 -10.85 -6.26 9.25
CA GLY A 20 -11.63 -7.44 8.88
C GLY A 20 -11.15 -8.12 7.60
N TYR A 21 -10.69 -7.34 6.62
CA TYR A 21 -10.19 -7.87 5.34
C TYR A 21 -8.70 -8.23 5.40
N ILE A 22 -7.93 -7.50 6.19
CA ILE A 22 -6.47 -7.62 6.30
C ILE A 22 -6.13 -8.06 7.72
N ARG A 23 -5.97 -9.35 7.89
CA ARG A 23 -5.61 -9.92 9.19
C ARG A 23 -4.30 -9.34 9.70
N GLN A 24 -4.30 -8.93 10.97
CA GLN A 24 -3.12 -8.40 11.66
C GLN A 24 -2.46 -7.23 10.90
N ARG A 25 -3.28 -6.34 10.38
CA ARG A 25 -2.85 -5.19 9.58
C ARG A 25 -1.87 -4.30 10.34
N GLU A 26 -2.15 -3.99 11.59
CA GLU A 26 -1.30 -3.12 12.41
C GLU A 26 0.03 -3.82 12.77
N GLU A 27 0.03 -5.13 12.99
CA GLU A 27 1.27 -5.91 13.22
C GLU A 27 2.17 -5.91 11.97
N ARG A 28 1.58 -5.97 10.77
CA ARG A 28 2.33 -5.85 9.52
C ARG A 28 2.98 -4.48 9.39
N TYR A 29 2.27 -3.41 9.75
CA TYR A 29 2.81 -2.05 9.75
C TYR A 29 3.93 -1.91 10.76
N GLU A 30 3.74 -2.43 11.98
CA GLU A 30 4.77 -2.40 13.02
C GLU A 30 6.04 -3.14 12.57
N ALA A 31 5.90 -4.32 11.95
CA ALA A 31 7.04 -5.06 11.40
C ALA A 31 7.82 -4.24 10.35
N MET A 32 7.10 -3.51 9.47
CA MET A 32 7.76 -2.64 8.49
C MET A 32 8.45 -1.45 9.18
N PHE A 33 7.82 -0.82 10.15
CA PHE A 33 8.37 0.36 10.82
C PHE A 33 9.56 0.05 11.72
N GLN A 34 9.58 -1.11 12.40
CA GLN A 34 10.74 -1.58 13.16
C GLN A 34 11.96 -1.74 12.24
N LEU A 35 11.79 -2.35 11.06
CA LEU A 35 12.87 -2.47 10.09
C LEU A 35 13.38 -1.12 9.60
N LEU A 36 12.47 -0.17 9.34
CA LEU A 36 12.88 1.18 8.94
C LEU A 36 13.61 1.91 10.07
N GLU A 37 13.19 1.70 11.33
CA GLU A 37 13.85 2.27 12.51
C GLU A 37 15.27 1.70 12.70
N ASP A 38 15.44 0.39 12.52
CA ASP A 38 16.75 -0.27 12.57
C ASP A 38 17.68 0.19 11.44
N LEU A 39 17.13 0.50 10.25
CA LEU A 39 17.92 0.92 9.08
C LEU A 39 18.26 2.41 9.09
N PHE A 40 17.36 3.27 9.52
CA PHE A 40 17.46 4.72 9.36
C PHE A 40 17.48 5.48 10.68
N GLY A 41 17.18 4.83 11.80
CA GLY A 41 16.97 5.46 13.11
C GLY A 41 15.58 6.12 13.22
N HIS A 42 15.12 6.33 14.43
CA HIS A 42 13.83 7.00 14.70
C HIS A 42 13.78 8.43 14.14
N ASP A 43 14.86 9.20 14.29
CA ASP A 43 14.99 10.56 13.76
C ASP A 43 15.65 10.58 12.37
N GLY A 44 15.71 9.43 11.69
CA GLY A 44 16.36 9.28 10.40
C GLY A 44 15.74 10.16 9.31
N ARG A 45 16.60 10.81 8.52
CA ARG A 45 16.19 11.62 7.37
C ARG A 45 16.22 10.76 6.12
N PHE A 46 15.07 10.26 5.72
CA PHE A 46 14.92 9.50 4.48
C PHE A 46 13.67 9.93 3.71
N THR A 47 13.63 9.60 2.43
CA THR A 47 12.44 9.74 1.60
C THR A 47 11.82 8.36 1.40
N ALA A 48 10.53 8.24 1.71
CA ALA A 48 9.75 7.03 1.50
C ALA A 48 8.71 7.23 0.39
N ILE A 49 8.40 6.15 -0.32
CA ILE A 49 7.26 6.07 -1.24
C ILE A 49 6.20 5.18 -0.59
N ASP A 50 4.96 5.65 -0.53
CA ASP A 50 3.77 4.84 -0.21
C ASP A 50 3.07 4.50 -1.53
N ALA A 51 3.41 3.34 -2.09
CA ALA A 51 2.93 2.88 -3.39
C ALA A 51 1.54 2.26 -3.27
N ALA A 52 0.57 2.83 -3.98
CA ALA A 52 -0.86 2.57 -3.87
C ALA A 52 -1.39 2.85 -2.46
N CYS A 53 -1.13 4.06 -1.97
CA CYS A 53 -1.39 4.51 -0.60
C CYS A 53 -2.87 4.43 -0.14
N GLY A 54 -3.81 4.22 -1.08
CA GLY A 54 -5.23 4.26 -0.77
C GLY A 54 -5.64 5.59 -0.10
N PRO A 55 -6.33 5.55 1.04
CA PRO A 55 -6.73 6.76 1.77
C PRO A 55 -5.62 7.33 2.67
N GLY A 56 -4.36 6.85 2.55
CA GLY A 56 -3.20 7.40 3.23
C GLY A 56 -2.91 6.83 4.63
N SER A 57 -3.52 5.71 5.00
CA SER A 57 -3.39 5.14 6.36
C SER A 57 -1.94 4.74 6.70
N LEU A 58 -1.22 4.11 5.76
CA LEU A 58 0.18 3.71 5.96
C LEU A 58 1.11 4.93 6.00
N GLY A 59 0.99 5.82 5.00
CA GLY A 59 1.79 7.04 4.91
C GLY A 59 1.63 7.97 6.12
N ARG A 60 0.41 8.08 6.67
CA ARG A 60 0.14 8.84 7.88
C ARG A 60 0.91 8.27 9.07
N ARG A 61 0.79 6.96 9.35
CA ARG A 61 1.49 6.30 10.45
C ARG A 61 3.02 6.38 10.30
N LEU A 62 3.53 6.26 9.07
CA LEU A 62 4.94 6.44 8.78
C LEU A 62 5.43 7.85 9.16
N LEU A 63 4.71 8.89 8.75
CA LEU A 63 5.11 10.28 9.03
C LEU A 63 4.90 10.67 10.50
N GLU A 64 4.00 10.01 11.23
CA GLU A 64 3.84 10.11 12.69
C GLU A 64 5.03 9.44 13.41
N ARG A 65 5.45 8.25 12.96
CA ARG A 65 6.56 7.48 13.55
C ARG A 65 7.93 8.11 13.28
N PHE A 66 8.15 8.69 12.08
CA PHE A 66 9.43 9.23 11.64
C PHE A 66 9.33 10.73 11.38
N PRO A 67 9.59 11.58 12.40
CA PRO A 67 9.36 13.03 12.29
C PRO A 67 10.22 13.74 11.24
N ALA A 68 11.40 13.19 10.90
CA ALA A 68 12.31 13.75 9.90
C ALA A 68 12.15 13.13 8.50
N ALA A 69 11.33 12.09 8.34
CA ALA A 69 11.08 11.46 7.05
C ALA A 69 10.21 12.34 6.14
N ARG A 70 10.41 12.18 4.83
CA ARG A 70 9.58 12.74 3.76
C ARG A 70 8.88 11.62 2.99
N GLY A 71 7.71 11.92 2.42
CA GLY A 71 6.89 10.93 1.73
C GLY A 71 6.39 11.37 0.36
N VAL A 72 6.27 10.41 -0.55
CA VAL A 72 5.46 10.53 -1.77
C VAL A 72 4.43 9.42 -1.73
N ALA A 73 3.15 9.79 -1.65
CA ALA A 73 2.03 8.87 -1.58
C ALA A 73 1.32 8.81 -2.94
N LEU A 74 1.23 7.63 -3.53
CA LEU A 74 0.70 7.42 -4.89
C LEU A 74 -0.55 6.56 -4.86
N ALA A 75 -1.60 6.94 -5.57
CA ALA A 75 -2.73 6.06 -5.87
C ALA A 75 -3.45 6.51 -7.15
N ALA A 76 -4.17 5.58 -7.79
CA ALA A 76 -4.98 5.85 -8.97
C ALA A 76 -6.42 6.26 -8.63
N ASP A 77 -6.94 5.88 -7.47
CA ASP A 77 -8.31 6.15 -7.04
C ASP A 77 -8.43 7.57 -6.50
N VAL A 78 -9.07 8.44 -7.27
CA VAL A 78 -9.23 9.87 -6.94
C VAL A 78 -10.03 10.13 -5.67
N MET A 79 -10.99 9.26 -5.31
CA MET A 79 -11.74 9.39 -4.06
C MET A 79 -10.86 9.05 -2.85
N LEU A 80 -10.07 7.98 -2.94
CA LEU A 80 -9.12 7.61 -1.89
C LEU A 80 -8.01 8.66 -1.76
N LEU A 81 -7.52 9.20 -2.88
CA LEU A 81 -6.55 10.30 -2.87
C LEU A 81 -7.06 11.57 -2.18
N GLU A 82 -8.34 11.90 -2.34
CA GLU A 82 -8.92 13.07 -1.64
C GLU A 82 -8.98 12.85 -0.12
N ILE A 83 -9.24 11.60 0.30
CA ILE A 83 -9.14 11.22 1.71
C ILE A 83 -7.68 11.30 2.17
N ALA A 84 -6.73 10.78 1.38
CA ALA A 84 -5.31 10.83 1.69
C ALA A 84 -4.79 12.27 1.82
N ARG A 85 -5.20 13.18 0.92
CA ARG A 85 -4.85 14.62 1.02
C ARG A 85 -5.33 15.23 2.34
N THR A 86 -6.53 14.85 2.78
CA THR A 86 -7.07 15.31 4.06
C THR A 86 -6.33 14.70 5.25
N ALA A 87 -6.09 13.39 5.21
CA ALA A 87 -5.38 12.65 6.27
C ALA A 87 -3.94 13.12 6.47
N LEU A 88 -3.30 13.52 5.39
CA LEU A 88 -1.88 13.92 5.34
C LEU A 88 -1.69 15.45 5.38
N ALA A 89 -2.76 16.23 5.50
CA ALA A 89 -2.69 17.69 5.45
C ALA A 89 -1.76 18.29 6.53
N GLY A 90 -1.72 17.68 7.73
CA GLY A 90 -0.81 18.07 8.81
C GLY A 90 0.68 17.86 8.51
N PHE A 91 1.01 17.12 7.45
CA PHE A 91 2.37 16.81 7.01
C PHE A 91 2.72 17.45 5.66
N ALA A 92 1.99 18.48 5.20
CA ALA A 92 2.11 19.06 3.87
C ALA A 92 3.52 19.52 3.50
N GLU A 93 4.35 19.91 4.49
CA GLU A 93 5.76 20.26 4.30
C GLU A 93 6.66 19.04 4.04
N ARG A 94 6.17 17.83 4.33
CA ARG A 94 6.95 16.60 4.28
C ARG A 94 6.39 15.55 3.33
N VAL A 95 5.18 15.73 2.78
CA VAL A 95 4.54 14.74 1.91
C VAL A 95 3.91 15.37 0.66
N ARG A 96 3.92 14.61 -0.44
CA ARG A 96 3.13 14.88 -1.65
C ARG A 96 2.22 13.70 -1.93
N VAL A 97 0.95 14.00 -2.21
CA VAL A 97 -0.07 13.02 -2.61
C VAL A 97 -0.30 13.19 -4.11
N VAL A 98 0.03 12.16 -4.87
CA VAL A 98 0.08 12.19 -6.34
C VAL A 98 -0.89 11.17 -6.92
N GLU A 99 -1.73 11.62 -7.85
CA GLU A 99 -2.55 10.72 -8.67
C GLU A 99 -1.67 9.99 -9.68
N CYS A 100 -1.57 8.69 -9.50
CA CYS A 100 -0.72 7.85 -10.35
C CYS A 100 -1.17 6.40 -10.34
N ASP A 101 -1.30 5.81 -11.53
CA ASP A 101 -1.42 4.37 -11.71
C ASP A 101 -0.02 3.75 -11.77
N LEU A 102 0.25 2.76 -10.92
CA LEU A 102 1.56 2.08 -10.88
C LEU A 102 1.89 1.27 -12.14
N THR A 103 0.91 1.10 -13.02
CA THR A 103 1.12 0.44 -14.32
C THR A 103 1.38 1.44 -15.44
N ASP A 104 1.25 2.75 -15.19
CA ASP A 104 1.72 3.80 -16.09
C ASP A 104 3.26 3.77 -16.11
N PRO A 105 3.93 3.61 -17.26
CA PRO A 105 5.39 3.62 -17.34
C PRO A 105 6.04 4.88 -16.74
N GLY A 106 5.32 6.01 -16.72
CA GLY A 106 5.79 7.28 -16.19
C GLY A 106 5.59 7.49 -14.67
N TRP A 107 5.26 6.45 -13.91
CA TRP A 107 5.05 6.63 -12.46
C TRP A 107 6.31 7.07 -11.71
N THR A 108 7.48 6.65 -12.16
CA THR A 108 8.78 6.99 -11.54
C THR A 108 9.13 8.46 -11.72
N GLU A 109 8.81 9.05 -12.88
CA GLU A 109 8.97 10.47 -13.17
C GLU A 109 8.09 11.33 -12.24
N ARG A 110 6.84 10.91 -12.03
CA ARG A 110 5.92 11.58 -11.09
C ARG A 110 6.45 11.56 -9.67
N VAL A 111 7.07 10.45 -9.24
CA VAL A 111 7.76 10.38 -7.95
C VAL A 111 8.94 11.34 -7.90
N ALA A 112 9.74 11.40 -8.97
CA ALA A 112 10.91 12.28 -9.04
C ALA A 112 10.51 13.76 -8.94
N GLU A 113 9.47 14.19 -9.66
CA GLU A 113 8.91 15.55 -9.58
C GLU A 113 8.38 15.88 -8.17
N ALA A 114 7.56 15.00 -7.61
CA ALA A 114 7.00 15.17 -6.27
C ALA A 114 8.09 15.29 -5.21
N ARG A 115 9.12 14.44 -5.28
CA ARG A 115 10.26 14.45 -4.38
C ARG A 115 11.07 15.74 -4.48
N GLN A 116 11.32 16.24 -5.69
CA GLN A 116 12.03 17.50 -5.91
C GLN A 116 11.31 18.66 -5.23
N SER A 117 9.99 18.73 -5.32
CA SER A 117 9.19 19.77 -4.65
C SER A 117 9.28 19.74 -3.12
N LEU A 118 9.74 18.62 -2.53
CA LEU A 118 9.99 18.47 -1.09
C LEU A 118 11.47 18.68 -0.71
N ALA A 119 12.35 19.02 -1.66
CA ALA A 119 13.80 18.95 -1.48
C ALA A 119 14.24 17.58 -0.91
N GLY A 120 13.54 16.51 -1.31
CA GLY A 120 13.77 15.15 -0.84
C GLY A 120 14.97 14.49 -1.54
N ALA A 121 15.72 13.70 -0.80
CA ALA A 121 16.76 12.85 -1.35
C ALA A 121 16.16 11.74 -2.22
N ARG A 122 16.99 11.02 -2.99
CA ARG A 122 16.55 9.80 -3.70
C ARG A 122 15.89 8.86 -2.71
N PRO A 123 14.75 8.20 -3.06
CA PRO A 123 13.99 7.40 -2.10
C PRO A 123 14.84 6.27 -1.51
N ALA A 124 14.84 6.15 -0.20
CA ALA A 124 15.54 5.09 0.51
C ALA A 124 14.60 3.94 0.90
N ALA A 125 13.28 4.17 0.88
CA ALA A 125 12.27 3.16 1.16
C ALA A 125 11.10 3.27 0.18
N LEU A 126 10.57 2.11 -0.24
CA LEU A 126 9.29 1.98 -0.93
C LEU A 126 8.44 0.99 -0.14
N LEU A 127 7.26 1.44 0.27
CA LEU A 127 6.31 0.64 1.01
C LEU A 127 5.05 0.45 0.17
N SER A 128 4.43 -0.71 0.31
CA SER A 128 3.08 -0.98 -0.21
C SER A 128 2.33 -1.87 0.77
N SER A 129 1.03 -1.66 0.90
CA SER A 129 0.20 -2.50 1.75
C SER A 129 -1.10 -2.88 1.04
N THR A 130 -1.28 -4.19 0.82
CA THR A 130 -2.53 -4.78 0.30
C THR A 130 -2.96 -4.15 -1.02
N ALA A 131 -2.01 -4.00 -1.93
CA ALA A 131 -2.23 -3.33 -3.20
C ALA A 131 -1.57 -4.01 -4.40
N LEU A 132 -0.38 -4.56 -4.25
CA LEU A 132 0.37 -5.11 -5.40
C LEU A 132 -0.26 -6.40 -5.96
N HIS A 133 -1.12 -7.09 -5.21
CA HIS A 133 -1.90 -8.23 -5.69
C HIS A 133 -2.90 -7.86 -6.81
N TRP A 134 -3.19 -6.57 -7.02
CA TRP A 134 -4.00 -6.12 -8.15
C TRP A 134 -3.23 -6.10 -9.48
N LEU A 135 -1.90 -6.16 -9.44
CA LEU A 135 -1.06 -6.19 -10.63
C LEU A 135 -1.00 -7.61 -11.22
N SER A 136 -1.02 -7.70 -12.55
CA SER A 136 -0.70 -8.95 -13.23
C SER A 136 0.77 -9.33 -12.99
N PRO A 137 1.17 -10.60 -13.21
CA PRO A 137 2.57 -11.00 -13.05
C PRO A 137 3.54 -10.14 -13.86
N ALA A 138 3.19 -9.76 -15.09
CA ALA A 138 4.03 -8.92 -15.95
C ALA A 138 4.13 -7.48 -15.42
N GLU A 139 3.01 -6.89 -14.97
CA GLU A 139 2.97 -5.55 -14.37
C GLU A 139 3.76 -5.51 -13.06
N LEU A 140 3.61 -6.55 -12.23
CA LEU A 140 4.34 -6.65 -10.97
C LEU A 140 5.85 -6.77 -11.17
N ALA A 141 6.29 -7.57 -12.14
CA ALA A 141 7.71 -7.68 -12.50
C ALA A 141 8.26 -6.34 -13.02
N GLY A 142 7.50 -5.65 -13.89
CA GLY A 142 7.84 -4.32 -14.38
C GLY A 142 7.91 -3.27 -13.26
N PHE A 143 6.95 -3.29 -12.34
CA PHE A 143 6.94 -2.42 -11.16
C PHE A 143 8.19 -2.63 -10.28
N TYR A 144 8.59 -3.88 -10.02
CA TYR A 144 9.78 -4.17 -9.23
C TYR A 144 11.07 -3.72 -9.93
N ALA A 145 11.17 -3.89 -11.25
CA ALA A 145 12.32 -3.40 -12.02
C ALA A 145 12.46 -1.87 -11.90
N GLN A 146 11.38 -1.14 -12.13
CA GLN A 146 11.35 0.32 -12.00
C GLN A 146 11.61 0.78 -10.56
N ALA A 147 11.09 0.06 -9.55
CA ALA A 147 11.36 0.35 -8.14
C ALA A 147 12.86 0.19 -7.80
N GLY A 148 13.52 -0.84 -8.34
CA GLY A 148 14.96 -1.05 -8.20
C GLY A 148 15.78 0.10 -8.78
N GLU A 149 15.39 0.61 -9.94
CA GLU A 149 16.04 1.77 -10.56
C GLU A 149 15.80 3.09 -9.81
N LEU A 150 14.63 3.23 -9.20
CA LEU A 150 14.20 4.44 -8.50
C LEU A 150 14.84 4.59 -7.12
N LEU A 151 14.99 3.49 -6.38
CA LEU A 151 15.54 3.49 -5.02
C LEU A 151 17.02 3.82 -5.00
N ALA A 152 17.46 4.50 -3.95
CA ALA A 152 18.88 4.75 -3.69
C ALA A 152 19.64 3.42 -3.49
N PRO A 153 20.97 3.39 -3.71
CA PRO A 153 21.81 2.25 -3.30
C PRO A 153 21.57 1.92 -1.83
N GLY A 154 21.43 0.64 -1.50
CA GLY A 154 21.03 0.17 -0.17
C GLY A 154 19.58 0.43 0.21
N GLY A 155 18.79 1.03 -0.68
CA GLY A 155 17.37 1.29 -0.47
C GLY A 155 16.55 0.02 -0.38
N VAL A 156 15.40 0.11 0.31
CA VAL A 156 14.56 -1.05 0.64
C VAL A 156 13.17 -0.97 0.05
N LEU A 157 12.61 -2.12 -0.30
CA LEU A 157 11.20 -2.29 -0.65
C LEU A 157 10.54 -3.20 0.40
N LEU A 158 9.41 -2.75 0.93
CA LEU A 158 8.58 -3.48 1.89
C LEU A 158 7.18 -3.65 1.31
N ASN A 159 6.77 -4.89 1.04
CA ASN A 159 5.42 -5.21 0.56
C ASN A 159 4.67 -6.05 1.60
N ALA A 160 3.69 -5.45 2.25
CA ALA A 160 2.79 -6.10 3.19
C ALA A 160 1.51 -6.54 2.46
N ASP A 161 1.47 -7.79 1.98
CA ASP A 161 0.36 -8.27 1.16
C ASP A 161 -0.03 -9.72 1.47
N HIS A 162 -1.16 -10.15 0.94
CA HIS A 162 -1.50 -11.56 0.88
C HIS A 162 -0.99 -12.15 -0.43
N MET A 163 -0.21 -13.23 -0.30
CA MET A 163 0.33 -14.00 -1.41
C MET A 163 -0.19 -15.40 -1.25
N ARG A 164 -1.31 -15.67 -1.92
CA ARG A 164 -2.10 -16.88 -1.66
C ARG A 164 -1.31 -18.14 -1.96
N TYR A 165 -1.63 -19.20 -1.18
CA TYR A 165 -1.11 -20.52 -1.45
C TYR A 165 -1.66 -21.04 -2.77
N ASP A 166 -0.78 -21.52 -3.64
CA ASP A 166 -1.12 -22.12 -4.91
C ASP A 166 -1.53 -23.60 -4.77
N ARG A 167 -1.76 -24.25 -5.91
CA ARG A 167 -2.20 -25.65 -5.98
C ARG A 167 -1.26 -26.68 -5.32
N ARG A 168 -0.01 -26.31 -5.03
CA ARG A 168 0.94 -27.15 -4.30
C ARG A 168 0.58 -27.30 -2.82
N TRP A 169 -0.22 -26.38 -2.27
CA TRP A 169 -0.51 -26.27 -0.84
C TRP A 169 -2.02 -26.22 -0.54
N PRO A 170 -2.85 -27.19 -1.04
CA PRO A 170 -4.30 -27.08 -0.96
C PRO A 170 -4.83 -27.06 0.49
N GLY A 171 -4.17 -27.78 1.41
CA GLY A 171 -4.56 -27.79 2.83
C GLY A 171 -4.31 -26.43 3.51
N LEU A 172 -3.19 -25.78 3.21
CA LEU A 172 -2.89 -24.43 3.75
C LEU A 172 -3.78 -23.36 3.11
N ALA A 173 -4.08 -23.47 1.81
CA ALA A 173 -5.02 -22.59 1.13
C ALA A 173 -6.40 -22.62 1.79
N GLU A 174 -6.92 -23.83 2.07
CA GLU A 174 -8.21 -24.01 2.75
C GLU A 174 -8.21 -23.48 4.19
N LEU A 175 -7.15 -23.73 4.96
CA LEU A 175 -6.99 -23.17 6.31
C LEU A 175 -6.95 -21.65 6.29
N SER A 176 -6.23 -21.06 5.34
CA SER A 176 -6.13 -19.61 5.17
C SER A 176 -7.49 -19.01 4.80
N ARG A 177 -8.22 -19.62 3.85
CA ARG A 177 -9.56 -19.21 3.46
C ARG A 177 -10.52 -19.19 4.67
N LYS A 178 -10.60 -20.31 5.41
CA LYS A 178 -11.44 -20.41 6.62
C LYS A 178 -11.09 -19.37 7.67
N HIS A 179 -9.80 -19.09 7.84
CA HIS A 179 -9.36 -18.08 8.79
C HIS A 179 -9.77 -16.67 8.34
N ARG A 180 -9.61 -16.33 7.06
CA ARG A 180 -10.07 -15.03 6.50
C ARG A 180 -11.58 -14.85 6.72
N GLU A 181 -12.38 -15.84 6.36
CA GLU A 181 -13.84 -15.79 6.51
C GLU A 181 -14.26 -15.56 7.97
N ARG A 182 -13.64 -16.26 8.91
CA ARG A 182 -13.93 -16.10 10.34
C ARG A 182 -13.59 -14.70 10.85
N VAL A 183 -12.43 -14.15 10.44
CA VAL A 183 -12.01 -12.79 10.83
C VAL A 183 -12.96 -11.75 10.26
N LEU A 184 -13.31 -11.87 8.96
CA LEU A 184 -14.25 -10.97 8.32
C LEU A 184 -15.64 -11.02 8.98
N GLN A 185 -16.17 -12.22 9.25
CA GLN A 185 -17.45 -12.39 9.94
C GLN A 185 -17.43 -11.73 11.34
N ALA A 186 -16.36 -11.92 12.10
CA ALA A 186 -16.21 -11.29 13.41
C ALA A 186 -16.14 -9.76 13.31
N SER A 187 -15.43 -9.21 12.32
CA SER A 187 -15.34 -7.78 12.08
C SER A 187 -16.71 -7.17 11.74
N VAL A 188 -17.46 -7.78 10.84
CA VAL A 188 -18.82 -7.34 10.48
C VAL A 188 -19.75 -7.44 11.69
N ALA A 189 -19.69 -8.53 12.46
CA ALA A 189 -20.50 -8.70 13.67
C ALA A 189 -20.17 -7.64 14.75
N SER A 190 -18.95 -7.10 14.78
CA SER A 190 -18.55 -5.99 15.65
C SER A 190 -18.94 -4.61 15.14
N GLY A 191 -19.65 -4.52 13.99
CA GLY A 191 -20.17 -3.29 13.41
C GLY A 191 -19.20 -2.57 12.47
N ALA A 192 -18.19 -3.25 11.93
CA ALA A 192 -17.41 -2.71 10.82
C ALA A 192 -18.28 -2.62 9.56
N ASP A 193 -18.03 -1.61 8.72
CA ASP A 193 -18.73 -1.48 7.44
C ASP A 193 -18.39 -2.66 6.50
N SER A 194 -19.37 -3.09 5.73
CA SER A 194 -19.07 -3.89 4.53
C SER A 194 -18.33 -3.03 3.49
N TRP A 195 -17.76 -3.67 2.48
CA TRP A 195 -17.14 -2.95 1.36
C TRP A 195 -18.13 -1.98 0.69
N GLU A 196 -19.33 -2.46 0.39
CA GLU A 196 -20.40 -1.68 -0.22
C GLU A 196 -20.84 -0.52 0.66
N ASP A 197 -21.10 -0.76 1.95
CA ASP A 197 -21.56 0.28 2.88
C ASP A 197 -20.57 1.42 3.00
N TRP A 198 -19.28 1.09 3.05
CA TRP A 198 -18.23 2.11 3.13
C TRP A 198 -18.23 3.01 1.87
N TRP A 199 -18.27 2.41 0.66
CA TRP A 199 -18.30 3.17 -0.59
C TRP A 199 -19.59 3.98 -0.75
N GLN A 200 -20.73 3.48 -0.30
CA GLN A 200 -21.98 4.24 -0.28
C GLN A 200 -21.86 5.47 0.62
N ARG A 201 -21.26 5.33 1.81
CA ARG A 201 -21.00 6.46 2.71
C ARG A 201 -20.03 7.47 2.11
N ALA A 202 -18.95 7.00 1.50
CA ALA A 202 -17.99 7.86 0.82
C ALA A 202 -18.65 8.71 -0.26
N ALA A 203 -19.53 8.11 -1.07
CA ALA A 203 -20.27 8.79 -2.13
C ALA A 203 -21.30 9.83 -1.62
N GLN A 204 -21.67 9.79 -0.35
CA GLN A 204 -22.59 10.77 0.26
C GLN A 204 -21.86 12.00 0.82
N ILE A 205 -20.52 11.96 0.97
CA ILE A 205 -19.76 13.11 1.45
C ILE A 205 -19.64 14.13 0.32
N PRO A 206 -20.09 15.40 0.52
CA PRO A 206 -20.17 16.41 -0.54
C PRO A 206 -18.85 16.64 -1.29
N ARG A 207 -17.71 16.50 -0.60
CA ARG A 207 -16.37 16.66 -1.18
C ARG A 207 -15.93 15.47 -2.02
N LEU A 208 -16.44 14.27 -1.75
CA LEU A 208 -16.11 13.03 -2.47
C LEU A 208 -17.09 12.70 -3.58
N ALA A 209 -18.36 13.07 -3.42
CA ALA A 209 -19.45 12.76 -4.35
C ALA A 209 -19.13 13.12 -5.82
N PRO A 210 -18.55 14.30 -6.15
CA PRO A 210 -18.21 14.67 -7.53
C PRO A 210 -17.12 13.77 -8.14
N LEU A 211 -16.26 13.18 -7.31
CA LEU A 211 -15.15 12.33 -7.77
C LEU A 211 -15.59 10.91 -8.15
N LYS A 212 -16.82 10.51 -7.73
CA LYS A 212 -17.32 9.16 -8.02
C LYS A 212 -17.40 8.86 -9.52
N ALA A 213 -17.87 9.77 -10.32
CA ALA A 213 -17.95 9.58 -11.77
C ALA A 213 -16.57 9.42 -12.42
N GLN A 214 -15.58 10.19 -11.97
CA GLN A 214 -14.20 10.08 -12.45
C GLN A 214 -13.59 8.74 -12.05
N ARG A 215 -13.79 8.32 -10.80
CA ARG A 215 -13.36 7.00 -10.31
C ARG A 215 -13.99 5.86 -11.13
N ASP A 216 -15.32 5.90 -11.31
CA ASP A 216 -16.05 4.87 -12.04
C ASP A 216 -15.58 4.80 -13.50
N ALA A 217 -15.32 5.94 -14.14
CA ALA A 217 -14.79 6.00 -15.50
C ALA A 217 -13.34 5.46 -15.59
N HIS A 218 -12.50 5.67 -14.58
CA HIS A 218 -11.15 5.10 -14.52
C HIS A 218 -11.23 3.57 -14.47
N PHE A 219 -11.97 3.00 -13.52
CA PHE A 219 -12.08 1.55 -13.34
C PHE A 219 -12.95 0.85 -14.41
N ALA A 220 -13.81 1.56 -15.13
CA ALA A 220 -14.47 1.02 -16.32
C ALA A 220 -13.50 0.79 -17.47
N ARG A 221 -12.50 1.67 -17.65
CA ARG A 221 -11.44 1.52 -18.66
C ARG A 221 -10.39 0.48 -18.24
N ARG A 222 -10.15 0.39 -16.94
CA ARG A 222 -9.21 -0.52 -16.33
C ARG A 222 -9.83 -1.19 -15.10
N PRO A 223 -10.63 -2.24 -15.30
CA PRO A 223 -11.23 -2.96 -14.17
C PRO A 223 -10.13 -3.43 -13.21
N LEU A 224 -10.35 -3.18 -11.92
CA LEU A 224 -9.53 -3.83 -10.90
C LEU A 224 -9.60 -5.33 -11.17
N ARG A 225 -8.44 -5.93 -11.35
CA ARG A 225 -8.35 -7.36 -11.58
C ARG A 225 -8.94 -8.05 -10.34
N ARG A 226 -10.06 -8.74 -10.52
CA ARG A 226 -10.46 -9.74 -9.54
C ARG A 226 -9.53 -10.91 -9.75
N ALA A 227 -8.44 -10.93 -9.01
CA ALA A 227 -7.58 -12.10 -8.99
C ALA A 227 -8.46 -13.29 -8.58
N SER A 228 -8.61 -14.26 -9.49
CA SER A 228 -9.05 -15.58 -9.07
C SER A 228 -7.99 -16.12 -8.12
N GLU A 229 -8.35 -16.99 -7.19
CA GLU A 229 -7.37 -17.57 -6.25
C GLU A 229 -6.20 -18.27 -6.96
N ASP A 230 -6.37 -18.63 -8.25
CA ASP A 230 -5.38 -19.26 -9.11
C ASP A 230 -4.45 -18.29 -9.84
N GLU A 231 -4.71 -16.97 -9.79
CA GLU A 231 -4.01 -15.96 -10.60
C GLU A 231 -3.18 -14.97 -9.76
N ASP A 232 -3.28 -15.00 -8.44
CA ASP A 232 -2.43 -14.19 -7.55
C ASP A 232 -0.98 -14.64 -7.68
N CYS A 233 -0.05 -13.68 -7.70
CA CYS A 233 1.36 -13.98 -7.65
C CYS A 233 1.71 -14.67 -6.32
N SER A 234 2.33 -15.84 -6.39
CA SER A 234 2.79 -16.55 -5.20
C SER A 234 3.97 -15.83 -4.54
N LEU A 235 4.26 -16.16 -3.28
CA LEU A 235 5.47 -15.66 -2.60
C LEU A 235 6.75 -15.94 -3.42
N ASP A 236 6.86 -17.14 -4.00
CA ASP A 236 8.02 -17.53 -4.82
C ASP A 236 8.19 -16.59 -6.02
N PHE A 237 7.07 -16.20 -6.65
CA PHE A 237 7.10 -15.23 -7.76
C PHE A 237 7.60 -13.86 -7.29
N HIS A 238 7.08 -13.34 -6.18
CA HIS A 238 7.51 -12.05 -5.62
C HIS A 238 9.02 -12.05 -5.34
N LEU A 239 9.52 -13.08 -4.64
CA LEU A 239 10.94 -13.18 -4.30
C LEU A 239 11.83 -13.33 -5.54
N ALA A 240 11.40 -14.11 -6.53
CA ALA A 240 12.15 -14.27 -7.79
C ALA A 240 12.17 -12.97 -8.61
N ALA A 241 11.02 -12.30 -8.75
CA ALA A 241 10.90 -11.04 -9.48
C ALA A 241 11.74 -9.91 -8.84
N LEU A 242 11.76 -9.82 -7.50
CA LEU A 242 12.61 -8.86 -6.79
C LEU A 242 14.11 -9.11 -7.04
N ARG A 243 14.56 -10.37 -6.98
CA ARG A 243 15.96 -10.70 -7.30
C ARG A 243 16.30 -10.37 -8.77
N GLN A 244 15.39 -10.68 -9.68
CA GLN A 244 15.54 -10.34 -11.11
C GLN A 244 15.59 -8.82 -11.33
N ALA A 245 14.89 -8.05 -10.52
CA ALA A 245 14.90 -6.58 -10.53
C ALA A 245 16.18 -5.95 -9.91
N GLY A 246 17.15 -6.76 -9.50
CA GLY A 246 18.45 -6.31 -8.98
C GLY A 246 18.51 -6.12 -7.47
N PHE A 247 17.49 -6.52 -6.71
CA PHE A 247 17.57 -6.53 -5.26
C PHE A 247 18.52 -7.66 -4.81
N ALA A 248 19.57 -7.30 -4.05
CA ALA A 248 20.57 -8.23 -3.55
C ALA A 248 20.02 -9.15 -2.45
N GLU A 249 19.05 -8.66 -1.68
CA GLU A 249 18.36 -9.41 -0.65
C GLU A 249 16.86 -9.38 -0.94
N ALA A 250 16.17 -10.52 -0.85
CA ALA A 250 14.72 -10.62 -0.92
C ALA A 250 14.27 -11.80 -0.05
N ALA A 251 13.48 -11.52 1.00
CA ALA A 251 13.01 -12.50 1.96
C ALA A 251 11.67 -12.05 2.61
N THR A 252 11.02 -12.96 3.31
CA THR A 252 9.94 -12.63 4.24
C THR A 252 10.50 -12.26 5.60
N VAL A 253 9.94 -11.20 6.20
CA VAL A 253 10.33 -10.72 7.54
C VAL A 253 9.20 -10.86 8.55
N TRP A 254 7.99 -11.09 8.06
CA TRP A 254 6.82 -11.41 8.86
C TRP A 254 5.86 -12.29 8.05
N GLN A 255 5.21 -13.24 8.69
CA GLN A 255 4.24 -14.13 8.05
C GLN A 255 3.16 -14.62 9.01
N GLN A 256 1.93 -14.63 8.54
CA GLN A 256 0.83 -15.39 9.12
C GLN A 256 -0.01 -16.02 8.01
N LEU A 257 0.07 -17.35 7.87
CA LEU A 257 -0.52 -18.08 6.75
C LEU A 257 -0.09 -17.47 5.42
N ASP A 258 -1.03 -17.03 4.58
CA ASP A 258 -0.82 -16.40 3.28
C ASP A 258 -0.68 -14.86 3.35
N ASN A 259 -0.54 -14.30 4.54
CA ASN A 259 -0.17 -12.90 4.76
C ASN A 259 1.31 -12.78 5.02
N TYR A 260 1.96 -11.85 4.33
CA TYR A 260 3.40 -11.65 4.40
C TYR A 260 3.77 -10.18 4.51
N VAL A 261 4.93 -9.91 5.09
CA VAL A 261 5.73 -8.73 4.80
C VAL A 261 6.98 -9.21 4.08
N VAL A 262 7.09 -8.87 2.81
CA VAL A 262 8.28 -9.13 2.00
C VAL A 262 9.19 -7.91 2.12
N PHE A 263 10.45 -8.18 2.41
CA PHE A 263 11.55 -7.23 2.43
C PHE A 263 12.46 -7.49 1.23
N ALA A 264 12.87 -6.42 0.54
CA ALA A 264 13.95 -6.50 -0.43
C ALA A 264 14.87 -5.30 -0.29
N ARG A 265 16.17 -5.49 -0.55
CA ARG A 265 17.22 -4.47 -0.40
C ARG A 265 18.15 -4.45 -1.59
N LEU A 266 18.44 -3.28 -2.11
CA LEU A 266 19.47 -3.07 -3.12
C LEU A 266 20.86 -3.19 -2.51
N ALA A 267 21.87 -3.58 -3.32
CA ALA A 267 23.26 -3.53 -2.89
C ALA A 267 23.63 -2.11 -2.46
N GLN A 268 24.51 -1.99 -1.48
CA GLN A 268 25.17 -0.73 -1.16
C GLN A 268 26.18 -0.40 -2.26
N ALA A 269 26.37 0.88 -2.58
CA ALA A 269 27.34 1.32 -3.57
C ALA A 269 28.77 1.10 -3.06
#